data_d73fe72ce9e0db16872378bbb419c9ad
#
_entry.id   d73fe72ce9e0db16872378bbb419c9ad
#
_cell.length_a   1.000
_cell.length_b   1.000
_cell.length_c   1.000
_cell.angle_alpha   90.00
_cell.angle_beta   90.00
_cell.angle_gamma   90.00
#
_symmetry.space_group_name_H-M   'P 1'
#
loop_
_entity.id
_entity.type
_entity.pdbx_description
1 polymer ?
#
loop_
_entity_poly.entity_id
_entity_poly.type
_entity_poly.pdbx_seq_one_letter_code
_entity_poly.pdbx_strand_id
1 'polypeptide(L)'
;MGCFHGASPRVKGYKKGCEHIVTYKAIWLALYIVPVIALALCMLQKRKTLAKRCRRKKSGCVVCIPDFVAVLGATFAAAASLLGVYAVLTASGQLSEMLVIYLICGGGQWLGIYAAALTIRWRIVVKGSELTVYPLFSKIYQINLYDVLSAKCQVKDNQTRSERIVLRTSEHRIVIDKSMIAYNLFKAHLERELPKDIREGF
;
A
#
# COMPACT_ATOMS: atom_id res chain seq x y z
N MET A 1 14.96 72.03 -27.70
CA MET A 1 15.68 70.76 -27.54
C MET A 1 15.35 70.20 -26.15
N GLY A 2 14.43 69.36 -26.04
CA GLY A 2 14.00 68.76 -24.77
C GLY A 2 13.89 67.23 -24.91
N CYS A 3 14.82 66.48 -24.26
CA CYS A 3 14.85 65.05 -24.24
C CYS A 3 13.77 64.53 -23.26
N PHE A 4 12.73 63.90 -23.75
CA PHE A 4 11.80 63.11 -22.96
C PHE A 4 12.44 61.76 -22.63
N HIS A 5 12.84 61.57 -21.39
CA HIS A 5 13.15 60.26 -20.84
C HIS A 5 11.81 59.63 -20.34
N GLY A 6 11.18 58.83 -21.18
CA GLY A 6 10.05 58.01 -20.80
C GLY A 6 10.56 56.72 -20.18
N ALA A 7 10.63 56.66 -18.84
CA ALA A 7 10.87 55.42 -18.12
C ALA A 7 9.57 54.57 -18.14
N SER A 8 9.61 53.43 -18.81
CA SER A 8 8.50 52.50 -18.91
C SER A 8 8.26 51.74 -17.58
N PRO A 9 7.10 51.93 -16.91
CA PRO A 9 6.82 51.25 -15.62
C PRO A 9 6.37 49.78 -15.73
N ARG A 10 6.39 49.18 -16.95
CA ARG A 10 5.75 47.84 -17.19
C ARG A 10 6.60 46.62 -16.82
N VAL A 11 7.88 46.73 -16.48
CA VAL A 11 8.77 45.58 -16.32
C VAL A 11 8.68 44.93 -14.92
N LYS A 12 8.30 45.66 -13.87
CA LYS A 12 8.25 45.14 -12.49
C LYS A 12 7.05 44.21 -12.20
N GLY A 13 5.89 44.38 -12.88
CA GLY A 13 4.72 43.56 -12.68
C GLY A 13 4.84 42.17 -13.28
N TYR A 14 5.56 42.04 -14.39
CA TYR A 14 5.70 40.75 -15.12
C TYR A 14 6.59 39.75 -14.38
N LYS A 15 7.63 40.18 -13.68
CA LYS A 15 8.48 39.29 -12.87
C LYS A 15 7.76 38.66 -11.68
N LYS A 16 6.95 39.42 -10.95
CA LYS A 16 6.18 38.88 -9.80
C LYS A 16 5.15 37.81 -10.20
N GLY A 17 4.49 37.97 -11.34
CA GLY A 17 3.53 37.00 -11.84
C GLY A 17 4.19 35.67 -12.25
N CYS A 18 5.38 35.73 -12.88
CA CYS A 18 6.14 34.54 -13.28
C CYS A 18 6.66 33.73 -12.06
N GLU A 19 7.16 34.41 -11.03
CA GLU A 19 7.66 33.74 -9.82
C GLU A 19 6.54 33.00 -9.09
N HIS A 20 5.33 33.56 -8.99
CA HIS A 20 4.18 32.91 -8.39
C HIS A 20 3.74 31.64 -9.15
N ILE A 21 3.72 31.69 -10.49
CA ILE A 21 3.31 30.54 -11.32
C ILE A 21 4.33 29.40 -11.20
N VAL A 22 5.62 29.71 -11.20
CA VAL A 22 6.70 28.72 -11.06
C VAL A 22 6.65 28.04 -9.68
N THR A 23 6.49 28.82 -8.62
CA THR A 23 6.39 28.27 -7.24
C THR A 23 5.14 27.39 -7.09
N TYR A 24 4.03 27.79 -7.67
CA TYR A 24 2.78 27.05 -7.63
C TYR A 24 2.89 25.67 -8.34
N LYS A 25 3.44 25.65 -9.56
CA LYS A 25 3.68 24.40 -10.29
C LYS A 25 4.65 23.47 -9.53
N ALA A 26 5.68 24.02 -8.89
CA ALA A 26 6.64 23.25 -8.10
C ALA A 26 5.98 22.50 -6.92
N ILE A 27 5.01 23.12 -6.23
CA ILE A 27 4.25 22.47 -5.16
C ILE A 27 3.46 21.27 -5.70
N TRP A 28 2.76 21.44 -6.83
CA TRP A 28 2.00 20.36 -7.45
C TRP A 28 2.89 19.20 -7.92
N LEU A 29 4.05 19.50 -8.48
CA LEU A 29 5.04 18.48 -8.86
C LEU A 29 5.55 17.70 -7.65
N ALA A 30 5.80 18.37 -6.52
CA ALA A 30 6.23 17.72 -5.30
C ALA A 30 5.16 16.74 -4.75
N LEU A 31 3.86 17.07 -4.86
CA LEU A 31 2.75 16.19 -4.46
C LEU A 31 2.72 14.87 -5.24
N TYR A 32 3.22 14.84 -6.48
CA TYR A 32 3.31 13.61 -7.27
C TYR A 32 4.61 12.84 -7.02
N ILE A 33 5.74 13.52 -6.89
CA ILE A 33 7.06 12.88 -6.83
C ILE A 33 7.36 12.32 -5.44
N VAL A 34 7.13 13.11 -4.39
CA VAL A 34 7.52 12.75 -3.01
C VAL A 34 6.86 11.46 -2.51
N PRO A 35 5.54 11.22 -2.67
CA PRO A 35 4.92 9.99 -2.20
C PRO A 35 5.44 8.72 -2.89
N VAL A 36 5.78 8.80 -4.19
CA VAL A 36 6.34 7.66 -4.94
C VAL A 36 7.75 7.33 -4.47
N ILE A 37 8.58 8.33 -4.23
CA ILE A 37 9.92 8.13 -3.67
C ILE A 37 9.82 7.52 -2.27
N ALA A 38 8.94 8.04 -1.41
CA ALA A 38 8.72 7.50 -0.07
C ALA A 38 8.27 6.04 -0.12
N LEU A 39 7.32 5.69 -1.01
CA LEU A 39 6.89 4.31 -1.23
C LEU A 39 8.05 3.41 -1.67
N ALA A 40 8.84 3.83 -2.65
CA ALA A 40 9.99 3.07 -3.13
C ALA A 40 11.00 2.81 -2.01
N LEU A 41 11.33 3.80 -1.18
CA LEU A 41 12.21 3.65 -0.03
C LEU A 41 11.64 2.67 1.01
N CYS A 42 10.35 2.76 1.32
CA CYS A 42 9.67 1.82 2.23
C CYS A 42 9.72 0.38 1.71
N MET A 43 9.52 0.16 0.41
CA MET A 43 9.61 -1.17 -0.22
C MET A 43 11.03 -1.74 -0.15
N LEU A 44 12.05 -0.94 -0.40
CA LEU A 44 13.46 -1.35 -0.30
C LEU A 44 13.84 -1.74 1.13
N GLN A 45 13.41 -0.96 2.12
CA GLN A 45 13.65 -1.28 3.53
C GLN A 45 12.95 -2.58 3.95
N LYS A 46 11.71 -2.81 3.50
CA LYS A 46 10.98 -4.06 3.78
C LYS A 46 11.72 -5.27 3.23
N ARG A 47 12.17 -5.24 1.97
CA ARG A 47 12.91 -6.34 1.36
C ARG A 47 14.14 -6.72 2.19
N LYS A 48 14.91 -5.73 2.67
CA LYS A 48 16.08 -5.97 3.52
C LYS A 48 15.72 -6.62 4.86
N THR A 49 14.63 -6.19 5.49
CA THR A 49 14.20 -6.71 6.81
C THR A 49 13.59 -8.10 6.72
N LEU A 50 12.79 -8.40 5.68
CA LEU A 50 12.20 -9.73 5.45
C LEU A 50 13.28 -10.76 5.11
N ALA A 51 14.23 -10.45 4.24
CA ALA A 51 15.32 -11.35 3.90
C ALA A 51 16.15 -11.74 5.12
N LYS A 52 16.40 -10.81 6.05
CA LYS A 52 17.09 -11.10 7.32
C LYS A 52 16.26 -11.98 8.28
N ARG A 53 14.92 -11.85 8.29
CA ARG A 53 14.02 -12.58 9.21
C ARG A 53 13.73 -14.01 8.72
N CYS A 54 13.54 -14.23 7.41
CA CYS A 54 13.33 -15.58 6.86
C CYS A 54 14.56 -16.48 7.08
N ARG A 55 15.79 -15.93 7.06
CA ARG A 55 17.02 -16.72 7.33
C ARG A 55 17.18 -17.15 8.79
N ARG A 56 16.51 -16.49 9.76
CA ARG A 56 16.74 -16.71 11.20
C ARG A 56 15.75 -17.66 11.88
N LYS A 57 14.63 -18.08 11.26
CA LYS A 57 13.59 -18.86 11.96
C LYS A 57 13.30 -20.21 11.34
N LYS A 58 13.88 -21.26 11.96
CA LYS A 58 13.54 -22.67 11.69
C LYS A 58 12.16 -23.13 12.21
N SER A 59 11.44 -22.36 13.02
CA SER A 59 10.22 -22.79 13.75
C SER A 59 8.99 -21.92 13.60
N GLY A 60 8.83 -21.22 12.49
CA GLY A 60 7.62 -20.41 12.29
C GLY A 60 7.39 -20.02 10.84
N CYS A 61 6.13 -19.85 10.45
CA CYS A 61 5.78 -19.34 9.14
C CYS A 61 5.29 -17.88 9.21
N VAL A 62 5.45 -17.16 8.10
CA VAL A 62 4.92 -15.80 7.95
C VAL A 62 3.98 -15.81 6.76
N VAL A 63 2.69 -15.63 7.03
CA VAL A 63 1.67 -15.48 5.99
C VAL A 63 1.59 -14.03 5.60
N CYS A 64 1.71 -13.71 4.32
CA CYS A 64 1.63 -12.35 3.82
C CYS A 64 0.98 -12.30 2.42
N ILE A 65 0.53 -11.11 2.04
CA ILE A 65 0.01 -10.86 0.70
C ILE A 65 1.16 -10.98 -0.31
N PRO A 66 0.93 -11.57 -1.51
CA PRO A 66 1.95 -11.74 -2.52
C PRO A 66 2.60 -10.42 -2.96
N ASP A 67 3.91 -10.44 -3.18
CA ASP A 67 4.68 -9.25 -3.54
C ASP A 67 4.28 -8.66 -4.90
N PHE A 68 3.66 -9.44 -5.80
CA PHE A 68 3.19 -8.94 -7.09
C PHE A 68 2.12 -7.86 -6.93
N VAL A 69 1.27 -7.94 -5.88
CA VAL A 69 0.26 -6.89 -5.59
C VAL A 69 0.95 -5.57 -5.21
N ALA A 70 2.06 -5.66 -4.46
CA ALA A 70 2.86 -4.47 -4.15
C ALA A 70 3.49 -3.86 -5.41
N VAL A 71 4.01 -4.71 -6.30
CA VAL A 71 4.60 -4.26 -7.57
C VAL A 71 3.54 -3.62 -8.45
N LEU A 72 2.38 -4.25 -8.62
CA LEU A 72 1.26 -3.68 -9.39
C LEU A 72 0.79 -2.33 -8.81
N GLY A 73 0.63 -2.25 -7.49
CA GLY A 73 0.28 -0.99 -6.83
C GLY A 73 1.32 0.10 -7.05
N ALA A 74 2.61 -0.24 -6.94
CA ALA A 74 3.70 0.72 -7.14
C ALA A 74 3.83 1.18 -8.60
N THR A 75 3.66 0.27 -9.58
CA THR A 75 3.69 0.62 -11.01
C THR A 75 2.50 1.50 -11.38
N PHE A 76 1.31 1.20 -10.85
CA PHE A 76 0.12 2.02 -11.06
C PHE A 76 0.29 3.43 -10.46
N ALA A 77 0.81 3.53 -9.22
CA ALA A 77 1.11 4.80 -8.60
C ALA A 77 2.14 5.61 -9.39
N ALA A 78 3.19 4.97 -9.91
CA ALA A 78 4.21 5.64 -10.73
C ALA A 78 3.64 6.13 -12.06
N ALA A 79 2.83 5.31 -12.75
CA ALA A 79 2.19 5.70 -14.00
C ALA A 79 1.23 6.89 -13.81
N ALA A 80 0.37 6.85 -12.78
CA ALA A 80 -0.52 7.96 -12.44
C ALA A 80 0.25 9.23 -12.08
N SER A 81 1.40 9.11 -11.40
CA SER A 81 2.27 10.24 -11.08
C SER A 81 2.92 10.85 -12.31
N LEU A 82 3.40 10.03 -13.24
CA LEU A 82 3.97 10.52 -14.52
C LEU A 82 2.94 11.28 -15.35
N LEU A 83 1.71 10.74 -15.44
CA LEU A 83 0.60 11.41 -16.11
C LEU A 83 0.25 12.74 -15.40
N GLY A 84 0.23 12.77 -14.09
CA GLY A 84 -0.02 13.97 -13.31
C GLY A 84 1.07 15.01 -13.50
N VAL A 85 2.34 14.62 -13.49
CA VAL A 85 3.48 15.52 -13.78
C VAL A 85 3.36 16.11 -15.19
N TYR A 86 3.10 15.27 -16.19
CA TYR A 86 2.92 15.73 -17.58
C TYR A 86 1.76 16.74 -17.69
N ALA A 87 0.61 16.42 -17.09
CA ALA A 87 -0.55 17.28 -17.10
C ALA A 87 -0.29 18.64 -16.40
N VAL A 88 0.41 18.65 -15.25
CA VAL A 88 0.80 19.89 -14.56
C VAL A 88 1.74 20.75 -15.41
N LEU A 89 2.68 20.14 -16.13
CA LEU A 89 3.62 20.87 -16.98
C LEU A 89 2.92 21.52 -18.19
N THR A 90 1.92 20.85 -18.76
CA THR A 90 1.17 21.31 -19.95
C THR A 90 0.00 22.23 -19.62
N ALA A 91 -0.51 22.22 -18.39
CA ALA A 91 -1.65 23.02 -17.97
C ALA A 91 -1.36 24.53 -17.96
N SER A 92 -2.41 25.32 -18.18
CA SER A 92 -2.37 26.79 -18.20
C SER A 92 -1.99 27.42 -16.86
N GLY A 93 -2.07 26.67 -15.76
CA GLY A 93 -1.77 27.09 -14.40
C GLY A 93 -2.98 27.65 -13.64
N GLN A 94 -4.19 27.49 -14.18
CA GLN A 94 -5.42 27.82 -13.44
C GLN A 94 -5.65 26.84 -12.30
N LEU A 95 -6.09 27.33 -11.14
CA LEU A 95 -6.32 26.51 -9.94
C LEU A 95 -7.34 25.39 -10.18
N SER A 96 -8.41 25.67 -10.91
CA SER A 96 -9.45 24.69 -11.24
C SER A 96 -8.91 23.51 -12.06
N GLU A 97 -8.07 23.77 -13.06
CA GLU A 97 -7.41 22.72 -13.85
C GLU A 97 -6.49 21.86 -12.98
N MET A 98 -5.68 22.49 -12.14
CA MET A 98 -4.76 21.79 -11.24
C MET A 98 -5.51 20.88 -10.26
N LEU A 99 -6.66 21.31 -9.73
CA LEU A 99 -7.48 20.50 -8.84
C LEU A 99 -8.08 19.30 -9.58
N VAL A 100 -8.59 19.47 -10.80
CA VAL A 100 -9.13 18.35 -11.58
C VAL A 100 -8.03 17.33 -11.92
N ILE A 101 -6.86 17.80 -12.36
CA ILE A 101 -5.70 16.93 -12.61
C ILE A 101 -5.33 16.14 -11.35
N TYR A 102 -5.29 16.79 -10.20
CA TYR A 102 -4.95 16.13 -8.94
C TYR A 102 -6.02 15.13 -8.50
N LEU A 103 -7.30 15.42 -8.67
CA LEU A 103 -8.36 14.48 -8.33
C LEU A 103 -8.28 13.21 -9.18
N ILE A 104 -7.98 13.32 -10.46
CA ILE A 104 -7.91 12.17 -11.36
C ILE A 104 -6.58 11.41 -11.17
N CYS A 105 -5.46 12.09 -11.41
CA CYS A 105 -4.13 11.44 -11.38
C CYS A 105 -3.66 11.17 -9.96
N GLY A 106 -3.88 12.10 -9.02
CA GLY A 106 -3.55 11.93 -7.61
C GLY A 106 -4.41 10.87 -6.95
N GLY A 107 -5.70 10.78 -7.28
CA GLY A 107 -6.57 9.69 -6.83
C GLY A 107 -6.03 8.32 -7.26
N GLY A 108 -5.64 8.18 -8.52
CA GLY A 108 -4.99 6.97 -9.04
C GLY A 108 -3.67 6.66 -8.34
N GLN A 109 -2.83 7.67 -8.11
CA GLN A 109 -1.58 7.54 -7.35
C GLN A 109 -1.83 7.00 -5.93
N TRP A 110 -2.78 7.57 -5.20
CA TRP A 110 -3.10 7.15 -3.84
C TRP A 110 -3.68 5.75 -3.77
N LEU A 111 -4.50 5.33 -4.74
CA LEU A 111 -4.97 3.95 -4.86
C LEU A 111 -3.82 2.96 -5.04
N GLY A 112 -2.86 3.28 -5.90
CA GLY A 112 -1.66 2.46 -6.09
C GLY A 112 -0.79 2.37 -4.84
N ILE A 113 -0.57 3.50 -4.14
CA ILE A 113 0.15 3.54 -2.86
C ILE A 113 -0.57 2.70 -1.80
N TYR A 114 -1.90 2.79 -1.72
CA TYR A 114 -2.71 2.02 -0.79
C TYR A 114 -2.57 0.51 -1.03
N ALA A 115 -2.70 0.06 -2.29
CA ALA A 115 -2.52 -1.34 -2.65
C ALA A 115 -1.11 -1.86 -2.29
N ALA A 116 -0.07 -1.07 -2.53
CA ALA A 116 1.30 -1.41 -2.12
C ALA A 116 1.46 -1.44 -0.59
N ALA A 117 0.87 -0.47 0.13
CA ALA A 117 0.92 -0.41 1.59
C ALA A 117 0.23 -1.60 2.26
N LEU A 118 -0.89 -2.09 1.68
CA LEU A 118 -1.55 -3.32 2.12
C LEU A 118 -0.57 -4.49 2.21
N THR A 119 0.20 -4.73 1.15
CA THR A 119 1.16 -5.84 1.10
C THR A 119 2.34 -5.65 2.04
N ILE A 120 2.72 -4.39 2.29
CA ILE A 120 3.85 -4.07 3.16
C ILE A 120 3.49 -4.33 4.63
N ARG A 121 2.29 -3.95 5.05
CA ARG A 121 1.91 -3.95 6.46
C ARG A 121 1.20 -5.22 6.88
N TRP A 122 0.27 -5.74 6.07
CA TRP A 122 -0.53 -6.90 6.43
C TRP A 122 0.31 -8.18 6.44
N ARG A 123 0.37 -8.84 7.58
CA ARG A 123 1.04 -10.13 7.75
C ARG A 123 0.59 -10.82 9.03
N ILE A 124 0.71 -12.14 9.03
CA ILE A 124 0.51 -12.98 10.22
C ILE A 124 1.82 -13.72 10.48
N VAL A 125 2.35 -13.58 11.67
CA VAL A 125 3.56 -14.28 12.12
C VAL A 125 3.15 -15.37 13.08
N VAL A 126 3.46 -16.61 12.71
CA VAL A 126 3.16 -17.82 13.49
C VAL A 126 4.42 -18.21 14.26
N LYS A 127 4.31 -18.42 15.58
CA LYS A 127 5.38 -18.89 16.45
C LYS A 127 4.80 -19.94 17.41
N GLY A 128 4.95 -21.22 17.08
CA GLY A 128 4.32 -22.28 17.90
C GLY A 128 2.81 -22.06 17.95
N SER A 129 2.23 -21.99 19.13
CA SER A 129 0.80 -21.73 19.34
C SER A 129 0.39 -20.27 19.25
N GLU A 130 1.32 -19.33 19.10
CA GLU A 130 1.03 -17.89 19.07
C GLU A 130 0.95 -17.36 17.63
N LEU A 131 -0.14 -16.64 17.32
CA LEU A 131 -0.37 -15.91 16.10
C LEU A 131 -0.26 -14.40 16.37
N THR A 132 0.73 -13.74 15.82
CA THR A 132 0.81 -12.28 15.86
C THR A 132 0.29 -11.72 14.54
N VAL A 133 -0.83 -11.00 14.58
CA VAL A 133 -1.48 -10.38 13.43
C VAL A 133 -1.11 -8.92 13.33
N TYR A 134 -0.64 -8.52 12.17
CA TYR A 134 -0.32 -7.13 11.81
C TYR A 134 -1.36 -6.62 10.83
N PRO A 135 -2.48 -6.02 11.29
CA PRO A 135 -3.52 -5.51 10.42
C PRO A 135 -3.10 -4.19 9.77
N LEU A 136 -3.86 -3.73 8.76
CA LEU A 136 -3.54 -2.49 8.05
C LEU A 136 -3.78 -1.25 8.91
N PHE A 137 -4.94 -1.14 9.54
CA PHE A 137 -5.40 0.06 10.25
C PHE A 137 -5.56 -0.09 11.76
N SER A 138 -5.54 -1.34 12.26
CA SER A 138 -5.74 -1.61 13.68
C SER A 138 -4.42 -1.78 14.41
N LYS A 139 -4.49 -1.88 15.75
CA LYS A 139 -3.35 -2.25 16.58
C LYS A 139 -2.94 -3.70 16.32
N ILE A 140 -1.65 -3.98 16.50
CA ILE A 140 -1.12 -5.34 16.45
C ILE A 140 -1.76 -6.12 17.60
N TYR A 141 -2.25 -7.32 17.33
CA TYR A 141 -2.81 -8.18 18.35
C TYR A 141 -2.23 -9.60 18.25
N GLN A 142 -2.23 -10.29 19.37
CA GLN A 142 -1.76 -11.67 19.50
C GLN A 142 -2.95 -12.56 19.81
N ILE A 143 -2.99 -13.73 19.19
CA ILE A 143 -3.99 -14.75 19.39
C ILE A 143 -3.25 -16.04 19.73
N ASN A 144 -3.67 -16.73 20.79
CA ASN A 144 -3.24 -18.07 21.04
C ASN A 144 -4.13 -19.05 20.24
N LEU A 145 -3.55 -20.06 19.62
CA LEU A 145 -4.32 -21.09 18.90
C LEU A 145 -5.30 -21.83 19.80
N TYR A 146 -5.03 -21.90 21.12
CA TYR A 146 -5.95 -22.48 22.12
C TYR A 146 -7.21 -21.62 22.35
N ASP A 147 -7.19 -20.32 22.00
CA ASP A 147 -8.32 -19.41 22.11
C ASP A 147 -9.19 -19.40 20.83
N VAL A 148 -8.84 -20.21 19.82
CA VAL A 148 -9.59 -20.33 18.58
C VAL A 148 -10.83 -21.17 18.82
N LEU A 149 -12.01 -20.55 18.64
CA LEU A 149 -13.31 -21.21 18.81
C LEU A 149 -13.72 -22.04 17.59
N SER A 150 -13.34 -21.62 16.39
CA SER A 150 -13.57 -22.39 15.17
C SER A 150 -12.56 -22.04 14.08
N ALA A 151 -12.16 -23.05 13.33
CA ALA A 151 -11.31 -22.95 12.15
C ALA A 151 -12.02 -23.64 10.98
N LYS A 152 -12.41 -22.86 9.96
CA LYS A 152 -13.15 -23.38 8.79
C LYS A 152 -12.35 -23.19 7.52
N CYS A 153 -12.13 -24.27 6.79
CA CYS A 153 -11.62 -24.21 5.42
C CYS A 153 -12.81 -24.20 4.45
N GLN A 154 -13.02 -23.07 3.77
CA GLN A 154 -14.16 -22.87 2.87
C GLN A 154 -13.69 -22.70 1.44
N VAL A 155 -14.40 -23.30 0.49
CA VAL A 155 -14.24 -22.99 -0.93
C VAL A 155 -15.08 -21.75 -1.23
N LYS A 156 -14.44 -20.70 -1.72
CA LYS A 156 -15.07 -19.38 -1.96
C LYS A 156 -16.03 -19.41 -3.14
N ASP A 157 -15.73 -20.17 -4.18
CA ASP A 157 -16.50 -20.24 -5.40
C ASP A 157 -16.22 -21.59 -6.13
N ASN A 158 -17.26 -22.19 -6.67
CA ASN A 158 -17.14 -23.44 -7.42
C ASN A 158 -16.35 -23.29 -8.73
N GLN A 159 -16.32 -22.09 -9.32
CA GLN A 159 -15.61 -21.82 -10.57
C GLN A 159 -14.09 -21.64 -10.36
N THR A 160 -13.67 -20.94 -9.31
CA THR A 160 -12.25 -20.61 -9.08
C THR A 160 -11.56 -21.57 -8.12
N ARG A 161 -12.30 -22.47 -7.44
CA ARG A 161 -11.79 -23.39 -6.40
C ARG A 161 -10.85 -22.71 -5.41
N SER A 162 -11.07 -21.41 -5.16
CA SER A 162 -10.23 -20.67 -4.23
C SER A 162 -10.62 -21.00 -2.80
N GLU A 163 -9.73 -21.69 -2.09
CA GLU A 163 -9.87 -22.01 -0.68
C GLU A 163 -9.53 -20.80 0.19
N ARG A 164 -10.20 -20.67 1.31
CA ARG A 164 -9.87 -19.72 2.36
C ARG A 164 -10.01 -20.35 3.74
N ILE A 165 -9.13 -20.00 4.64
CA ILE A 165 -9.21 -20.37 6.05
C ILE A 165 -9.82 -19.20 6.81
N VAL A 166 -10.85 -19.47 7.59
CA VAL A 166 -11.50 -18.51 8.48
C VAL A 166 -11.28 -18.98 9.91
N LEU A 167 -10.49 -18.22 10.68
CA LEU A 167 -10.30 -18.42 12.11
C LEU A 167 -11.21 -17.47 12.87
N ARG A 168 -11.90 -17.98 13.87
CA ARG A 168 -12.72 -17.18 14.79
C ARG A 168 -12.26 -17.40 16.23
N THR A 169 -12.04 -16.28 16.91
CA THR A 169 -11.89 -16.22 18.37
C THR A 169 -13.09 -15.47 18.95
N SER A 170 -13.16 -15.28 20.25
CA SER A 170 -14.17 -14.44 20.91
C SER A 170 -14.19 -13.00 20.39
N GLU A 171 -13.03 -12.44 20.04
CA GLU A 171 -12.88 -11.01 19.71
C GLU A 171 -12.56 -10.77 18.24
N HIS A 172 -11.94 -11.73 17.55
CA HIS A 172 -11.39 -11.51 16.23
C HIS A 172 -11.82 -12.56 15.21
N ARG A 173 -11.95 -12.10 13.96
CA ARG A 173 -12.13 -12.96 12.80
C ARG A 173 -10.99 -12.71 11.81
N ILE A 174 -10.22 -13.75 11.51
CA ILE A 174 -9.12 -13.71 10.55
C ILE A 174 -9.51 -14.50 9.32
N VAL A 175 -9.30 -13.94 8.14
CA VAL A 175 -9.54 -14.62 6.86
C VAL A 175 -8.21 -14.69 6.10
N ILE A 176 -7.83 -15.88 5.66
CA ILE A 176 -6.59 -16.15 4.95
C ILE A 176 -6.93 -16.87 3.66
N ASP A 177 -6.66 -16.24 2.53
CA ASP A 177 -6.92 -16.80 1.21
C ASP A 177 -5.76 -17.68 0.73
N LYS A 178 -6.06 -18.69 -0.10
CA LYS A 178 -5.07 -19.59 -0.70
C LYS A 178 -4.00 -18.86 -1.54
N SER A 179 -4.34 -17.69 -2.07
CA SER A 179 -3.40 -16.84 -2.83
C SER A 179 -2.28 -16.24 -1.99
N MET A 180 -2.38 -16.30 -0.65
CA MET A 180 -1.37 -15.74 0.24
C MET A 180 -0.12 -16.62 0.30
N ILE A 181 1.05 -15.98 0.48
CA ILE A 181 2.31 -16.66 0.65
C ILE A 181 2.27 -17.49 1.95
N ALA A 182 2.82 -18.69 1.91
CA ALA A 182 2.85 -19.66 3.01
C ALA A 182 1.47 -20.20 3.48
N TYR A 183 0.40 -20.06 2.68
CA TYR A 183 -0.92 -20.61 2.98
C TYR A 183 -0.88 -22.10 3.34
N ASN A 184 -0.24 -22.93 2.50
CA ASN A 184 -0.18 -24.38 2.73
C ASN A 184 0.60 -24.74 3.99
N LEU A 185 1.68 -24.02 4.29
CA LEU A 185 2.44 -24.20 5.53
C LEU A 185 1.60 -23.82 6.75
N PHE A 186 0.83 -22.76 6.64
CA PHE A 186 -0.09 -22.33 7.68
C PHE A 186 -1.22 -23.33 7.89
N LYS A 187 -1.83 -23.84 6.81
CA LYS A 187 -2.86 -24.88 6.87
C LYS A 187 -2.34 -26.13 7.59
N ALA A 188 -1.19 -26.65 7.17
CA ALA A 188 -0.55 -27.81 7.81
C ALA A 188 -0.19 -27.56 9.29
N HIS A 189 0.18 -26.33 9.64
CA HIS A 189 0.43 -25.94 11.03
C HIS A 189 -0.86 -25.98 11.86
N LEU A 190 -1.96 -25.43 11.35
CA LEU A 190 -3.28 -25.50 12.00
C LEU A 190 -3.77 -26.93 12.15
N GLU A 191 -3.58 -27.77 11.13
CA GLU A 191 -3.93 -29.20 11.16
C GLU A 191 -3.18 -29.96 12.28
N ARG A 192 -1.98 -29.55 12.61
CA ARG A 192 -1.18 -30.17 13.67
C ARG A 192 -1.51 -29.66 15.06
N GLU A 193 -1.72 -28.35 15.21
CA GLU A 193 -1.83 -27.71 16.53
C GLU A 193 -3.29 -27.61 17.03
N LEU A 194 -4.28 -27.54 16.13
CA LEU A 194 -5.67 -27.40 16.54
C LEU A 194 -6.33 -28.76 16.77
N PRO A 195 -7.21 -28.92 17.77
CA PRO A 195 -8.06 -30.07 17.97
C PRO A 195 -9.00 -30.33 16.77
N LYS A 196 -9.38 -31.61 16.56
CA LYS A 196 -10.20 -32.00 15.40
C LYS A 196 -11.63 -31.47 15.46
N ASP A 197 -12.16 -31.28 16.65
CA ASP A 197 -13.53 -30.84 16.95
C ASP A 197 -13.79 -29.37 16.55
N ILE A 198 -12.76 -28.54 16.50
CA ILE A 198 -12.87 -27.12 16.10
C ILE A 198 -12.49 -26.88 14.63
N ARG A 199 -12.06 -27.93 13.89
CA ARG A 199 -11.65 -27.86 12.49
C ARG A 199 -12.76 -28.35 11.57
N GLU A 200 -13.17 -27.53 10.59
CA GLU A 200 -14.14 -27.91 9.57
C GLU A 200 -13.54 -27.74 8.17
N GLY A 201 -13.59 -28.79 7.35
CA GLY A 201 -13.19 -28.75 5.93
C GLY A 201 -11.69 -28.72 5.67
N PHE A 202 -10.85 -29.12 6.62
CA PHE A 202 -9.39 -29.18 6.47
C PHE A 202 -8.91 -30.42 5.73
#